data_4da99b4dcfd10cebf299ca5a2f00326b
#
_entry.id   4da99b4dcfd10cebf299ca5a2f00326b
#
_cell.length_a   1.000
_cell.length_b   1.000
_cell.length_c   1.000
_cell.angle_alpha   90.00
_cell.angle_beta   90.00
_cell.angle_gamma   90.00
#
_symmetry.space_group_name_H-M   'P 1'
#
loop_
_entity.id
_entity.type
_entity.pdbx_description
1 polymer ?
#
loop_
_entity_poly.entity_id
_entity_poly.type
_entity_poly.pdbx_seq_one_letter_code
_entity_poly.pdbx_strand_id
1 'polypeptide(L)'
;GIICEVVEEDGSMSRLPQLRRLADERGWPLVSIADLVDLRRRTEALVERVVSTRLPTVHGEFTAHGYRSGVDGSEHIALVHGDISEGTPLVRVHSECLTGDVFGSKRCDCGPQLEAAQSAVVRAEAGVIVYVRGHEGRGIGLVDKLRAYAAQDAGADTVDANSELGLPVDARDYTHAAQVLRGFMRDYVRQQQEAAEQQRCGEANQGAGRQDRQQLGRRRHRTERLQRVHHRAEG
;
A
#
# COMPACT_ATOMS: atom_id res chain seq x y z
N GLY A 1 7.06 -8.53 30.19
CA GLY A 1 5.84 -8.01 30.81
C GLY A 1 5.10 -9.09 31.56
N ILE A 2 4.20 -8.70 32.44
CA ILE A 2 3.30 -9.60 33.15
C ILE A 2 1.90 -9.34 32.63
N ILE A 3 1.18 -10.41 32.31
CA ILE A 3 -0.23 -10.35 31.91
C ILE A 3 -1.00 -11.10 32.97
N CYS A 4 -2.09 -10.51 33.48
CA CYS A 4 -2.99 -11.15 34.42
C CYS A 4 -4.44 -10.78 34.11
N GLU A 5 -5.35 -11.66 34.53
CA GLU A 5 -6.78 -11.40 34.50
C GLU A 5 -7.19 -10.59 35.72
N VAL A 6 -8.21 -9.75 35.57
CA VAL A 6 -8.80 -8.99 36.68
C VAL A 6 -10.11 -9.66 37.08
N VAL A 7 -10.18 -10.09 38.30
CA VAL A 7 -11.32 -10.81 38.88
C VAL A 7 -11.91 -10.02 40.05
N GLU A 8 -13.20 -10.20 40.29
CA GLU A 8 -13.92 -9.70 41.45
C GLU A 8 -13.65 -10.60 42.69
N GLU A 9 -14.07 -10.16 43.87
CA GLU A 9 -13.90 -10.86 45.13
C GLU A 9 -14.60 -12.27 45.13
N ASP A 10 -15.66 -12.42 44.34
CA ASP A 10 -16.40 -13.63 44.16
C ASP A 10 -15.78 -14.62 43.15
N GLY A 11 -14.63 -14.21 42.54
CA GLY A 11 -13.91 -14.99 41.53
C GLY A 11 -14.45 -14.83 40.12
N SER A 12 -15.46 -14.02 39.91
CA SER A 12 -15.98 -13.72 38.54
C SER A 12 -15.04 -12.76 37.81
N MET A 13 -15.05 -12.85 36.47
CA MET A 13 -14.26 -11.97 35.62
C MET A 13 -14.84 -10.53 35.64
N SER A 14 -13.99 -9.56 35.98
CA SER A 14 -14.37 -8.14 35.90
C SER A 14 -14.79 -7.75 34.48
N ARG A 15 -15.87 -7.01 34.37
CA ARG A 15 -16.40 -6.48 33.12
C ARG A 15 -16.10 -4.98 32.98
N LEU A 16 -16.39 -4.40 31.83
CA LEU A 16 -16.04 -3.01 31.50
C LEU A 16 -16.41 -1.99 32.61
N PRO A 17 -17.59 -2.05 33.27
CA PRO A 17 -17.92 -1.08 34.32
C PRO A 17 -17.00 -1.17 35.53
N GLN A 18 -16.62 -2.38 35.93
CA GLN A 18 -15.70 -2.62 37.07
C GLN A 18 -14.28 -2.23 36.69
N LEU A 19 -13.82 -2.65 35.47
CA LEU A 19 -12.50 -2.29 34.97
C LEU A 19 -12.29 -0.79 34.85
N ARG A 20 -13.34 -0.05 34.43
CA ARG A 20 -13.28 1.42 34.35
C ARG A 20 -13.10 2.03 35.73
N ARG A 21 -13.87 1.63 36.73
CA ARG A 21 -13.71 2.13 38.12
C ARG A 21 -12.30 1.86 38.63
N LEU A 22 -11.81 0.64 38.47
CA LEU A 22 -10.46 0.26 38.93
C LEU A 22 -9.38 1.08 38.21
N ALA A 23 -9.51 1.31 36.88
CA ALA A 23 -8.59 2.13 36.13
C ALA A 23 -8.57 3.57 36.60
N ASP A 24 -9.75 4.16 36.80
CA ASP A 24 -9.90 5.53 37.30
C ASP A 24 -9.31 5.69 38.72
N GLU A 25 -9.60 4.76 39.65
CA GLU A 25 -9.06 4.74 41.00
C GLU A 25 -7.54 4.60 41.05
N ARG A 26 -6.95 3.83 40.12
CA ARG A 26 -5.51 3.56 40.11
C ARG A 26 -4.73 4.48 39.18
N GLY A 27 -5.39 5.34 38.42
CA GLY A 27 -4.78 6.16 37.37
C GLY A 27 -4.18 5.32 36.22
N TRP A 28 -4.77 4.18 35.93
CA TRP A 28 -4.30 3.29 34.88
C TRP A 28 -4.98 3.60 33.54
N PRO A 29 -4.23 3.51 32.41
CA PRO A 29 -4.87 3.59 31.11
C PRO A 29 -5.75 2.37 30.86
N LEU A 30 -6.97 2.60 30.35
CA LEU A 30 -7.89 1.57 29.91
C LEU A 30 -8.01 1.66 28.40
N VAL A 31 -7.60 0.59 27.71
CA VAL A 31 -7.65 0.50 26.25
C VAL A 31 -8.46 -0.72 25.82
N SER A 32 -9.19 -0.60 24.71
CA SER A 32 -9.86 -1.75 24.13
C SER A 32 -8.94 -2.51 23.17
N ILE A 33 -9.20 -3.82 22.97
CA ILE A 33 -8.51 -4.60 21.95
C ILE A 33 -8.76 -3.99 20.54
N ALA A 34 -9.95 -3.47 20.29
CA ALA A 34 -10.28 -2.82 19.04
C ALA A 34 -9.39 -1.59 18.78
N ASP A 35 -9.18 -0.73 19.80
CA ASP A 35 -8.28 0.44 19.69
C ASP A 35 -6.83 0.01 19.44
N LEU A 36 -6.38 -1.07 20.09
CA LEU A 36 -5.05 -1.62 19.88
C LEU A 36 -4.88 -2.17 18.46
N VAL A 37 -5.88 -2.89 17.96
CA VAL A 37 -5.90 -3.40 16.57
C VAL A 37 -5.83 -2.24 15.59
N ASP A 38 -6.63 -1.20 15.79
CA ASP A 38 -6.64 -0.01 14.93
C ASP A 38 -5.30 0.74 14.97
N LEU A 39 -4.70 0.87 16.14
CA LEU A 39 -3.38 1.47 16.28
C LEU A 39 -2.34 0.69 15.47
N ARG A 40 -2.29 -0.62 15.62
CA ARG A 40 -1.36 -1.49 14.90
C ARG A 40 -1.57 -1.41 13.39
N ARG A 41 -2.82 -1.44 12.92
CA ARG A 41 -3.17 -1.27 11.50
C ARG A 41 -2.67 0.05 10.91
N ARG A 42 -2.65 1.11 11.71
CA ARG A 42 -2.18 2.45 11.27
C ARG A 42 -0.67 2.63 11.34
N THR A 43 -0.02 1.99 12.29
CA THR A 43 1.40 2.26 12.61
C THR A 43 2.34 1.18 12.13
N GLU A 44 1.90 -0.08 12.02
CA GLU A 44 2.74 -1.20 11.63
C GLU A 44 2.61 -1.54 10.14
N ALA A 45 3.64 -2.13 9.57
CA ALA A 45 3.60 -2.74 8.26
C ALA A 45 3.13 -4.19 8.41
N LEU A 46 1.83 -4.42 8.20
CA LEU A 46 1.21 -5.74 8.36
C LEU A 46 1.31 -6.62 7.12
N VAL A 47 1.64 -6.05 5.96
CA VAL A 47 1.90 -6.79 4.73
C VAL A 47 3.29 -6.49 4.21
N GLU A 48 3.96 -7.53 3.71
CA GLU A 48 5.29 -7.47 3.13
C GLU A 48 5.23 -7.80 1.64
N ARG A 49 5.96 -7.04 0.82
CA ARG A 49 6.20 -7.39 -0.58
C ARG A 49 7.28 -8.45 -0.65
N VAL A 50 6.89 -9.67 -1.00
CA VAL A 50 7.78 -10.85 -1.03
C VAL A 50 8.51 -10.99 -2.37
N VAL A 51 7.83 -10.65 -3.48
CA VAL A 51 8.34 -10.88 -4.83
C VAL A 51 7.77 -9.85 -5.81
N SER A 52 8.55 -9.57 -6.85
CA SER A 52 8.11 -8.78 -8.00
C SER A 52 8.53 -9.49 -9.27
N THR A 53 7.63 -9.58 -10.25
CA THR A 53 7.90 -10.23 -11.53
C THR A 53 7.10 -9.57 -12.65
N ARG A 54 7.58 -9.74 -13.88
CA ARG A 54 6.86 -9.33 -15.09
C ARG A 54 5.66 -10.24 -15.30
N LEU A 55 4.51 -9.68 -15.63
CA LEU A 55 3.28 -10.40 -15.93
C LEU A 55 2.66 -9.84 -17.22
N PRO A 56 2.95 -10.42 -18.38
CA PRO A 56 2.25 -10.08 -19.60
C PRO A 56 0.81 -10.60 -19.55
N THR A 57 -0.15 -9.77 -19.92
CA THR A 57 -1.57 -10.10 -19.98
C THR A 57 -2.15 -9.75 -21.34
N VAL A 58 -3.38 -10.18 -21.61
CA VAL A 58 -4.11 -9.83 -22.84
C VAL A 58 -4.41 -8.32 -22.95
N HIS A 59 -4.36 -7.58 -21.83
CA HIS A 59 -4.61 -6.14 -21.80
C HIS A 59 -3.32 -5.32 -21.92
N GLY A 60 -2.16 -5.90 -21.60
CA GLY A 60 -0.86 -5.24 -21.61
C GLY A 60 0.12 -5.87 -20.63
N GLU A 61 1.30 -5.26 -20.50
CA GLU A 61 2.34 -5.72 -19.59
C GLU A 61 2.16 -5.07 -18.22
N PHE A 62 2.22 -5.89 -17.18
CA PHE A 62 2.21 -5.46 -15.80
C PHE A 62 3.45 -5.97 -15.06
N THR A 63 3.83 -5.26 -14.01
CA THR A 63 4.68 -5.80 -12.95
C THR A 63 3.77 -6.32 -11.84
N ALA A 64 3.83 -7.60 -11.56
CA ALA A 64 3.09 -8.24 -10.48
C ALA A 64 3.93 -8.23 -9.21
N HIS A 65 3.40 -7.66 -8.14
CA HIS A 65 3.98 -7.68 -6.80
C HIS A 65 3.17 -8.61 -5.91
N GLY A 66 3.81 -9.68 -5.42
CA GLY A 66 3.23 -10.60 -4.44
C GLY A 66 3.46 -10.07 -3.03
N TYR A 67 2.38 -10.05 -2.25
CA TYR A 67 2.38 -9.62 -0.85
C TYR A 67 1.93 -10.75 0.06
N ARG A 68 2.49 -10.81 1.27
CA ARG A 68 2.07 -11.71 2.34
C ARG A 68 1.75 -10.93 3.61
N SER A 69 0.63 -11.26 4.23
CA SER A 69 0.26 -10.73 5.53
C SER A 69 1.05 -11.43 6.64
N GLY A 70 1.65 -10.67 7.53
CA GLY A 70 2.32 -11.17 8.73
C GLY A 70 1.34 -11.54 9.86
N VAL A 71 0.05 -11.21 9.70
CA VAL A 71 -0.98 -11.45 10.72
C VAL A 71 -1.62 -12.82 10.55
N ASP A 72 -2.03 -13.17 9.34
CA ASP A 72 -2.82 -14.38 9.02
C ASP A 72 -2.20 -15.22 7.90
N GLY A 73 -1.06 -14.78 7.34
CA GLY A 73 -0.38 -15.47 6.24
C GLY A 73 -1.09 -15.36 4.89
N SER A 74 -2.17 -14.58 4.77
CA SER A 74 -2.88 -14.39 3.51
C SER A 74 -1.99 -13.74 2.46
N GLU A 75 -2.23 -14.08 1.20
CA GLU A 75 -1.45 -13.59 0.07
C GLU A 75 -2.32 -12.74 -0.84
N HIS A 76 -1.76 -11.62 -1.28
CA HIS A 76 -2.42 -10.67 -2.17
C HIS A 76 -1.49 -10.32 -3.32
N ILE A 77 -2.03 -9.75 -4.39
CA ILE A 77 -1.26 -9.32 -5.54
C ILE A 77 -1.60 -7.88 -5.93
N ALA A 78 -0.59 -7.11 -6.28
CA ALA A 78 -0.78 -5.83 -6.96
C ALA A 78 -0.18 -5.90 -8.36
N LEU A 79 -0.93 -5.46 -9.35
CA LEU A 79 -0.50 -5.32 -10.74
C LEU A 79 -0.22 -3.84 -11.00
N VAL A 80 1.00 -3.53 -11.38
CA VAL A 80 1.45 -2.17 -11.69
C VAL A 80 1.75 -2.08 -13.18
N HIS A 81 1.19 -1.07 -13.83
CA HIS A 81 1.49 -0.71 -15.22
C HIS A 81 2.09 0.68 -15.27
N GLY A 82 3.13 0.86 -16.10
CA GLY A 82 3.79 2.13 -16.28
C GLY A 82 4.57 2.62 -15.05
N ASP A 83 4.97 3.88 -15.12
CA ASP A 83 5.66 4.54 -14.02
C ASP A 83 4.65 5.23 -13.10
N ILE A 84 4.49 4.71 -11.89
CA ILE A 84 3.59 5.27 -10.87
C ILE A 84 4.29 6.27 -9.94
N SER A 85 5.56 6.60 -10.21
CA SER A 85 6.33 7.55 -9.43
C SER A 85 6.01 9.00 -9.76
N GLU A 86 5.32 9.25 -10.89
CA GLU A 86 4.95 10.59 -11.35
C GLU A 86 3.44 10.71 -11.58
N GLY A 87 2.94 11.93 -11.51
CA GLY A 87 1.56 12.24 -11.82
C GLY A 87 0.53 11.69 -10.84
N THR A 88 -0.61 11.26 -11.38
CA THR A 88 -1.75 10.71 -10.61
C THR A 88 -2.11 9.33 -11.18
N PRO A 89 -1.49 8.25 -10.72
CA PRO A 89 -1.77 6.92 -11.23
C PRO A 89 -3.20 6.48 -10.93
N LEU A 90 -3.80 5.76 -11.88
CA LEU A 90 -5.13 5.17 -11.69
C LEU A 90 -5.04 4.00 -10.72
N VAL A 91 -5.92 3.96 -9.72
CA VAL A 91 -5.93 2.89 -8.70
C VAL A 91 -7.26 2.15 -8.70
N ARG A 92 -7.20 0.82 -8.73
CA ARG A 92 -8.33 -0.06 -8.49
C ARG A 92 -8.02 -1.03 -7.35
N VAL A 93 -8.91 -1.11 -6.36
CA VAL A 93 -8.96 -2.22 -5.43
C VAL A 93 -10.02 -3.19 -5.90
N HIS A 94 -9.63 -4.42 -6.20
CA HIS A 94 -10.51 -5.48 -6.69
C HIS A 94 -10.59 -6.60 -5.65
N SER A 95 -11.79 -6.91 -5.21
CA SER A 95 -12.07 -8.04 -4.30
C SER A 95 -12.20 -9.33 -5.11
N GLU A 96 -11.47 -10.36 -4.70
CA GLU A 96 -11.50 -11.70 -5.31
C GLU A 96 -12.92 -12.21 -5.52
N CYS A 97 -13.17 -12.74 -6.70
CA CYS A 97 -14.40 -13.41 -7.07
C CYS A 97 -14.11 -14.52 -8.10
N LEU A 98 -13.76 -15.71 -7.63
CA LEU A 98 -13.35 -16.82 -8.48
C LEU A 98 -14.34 -17.10 -9.61
N THR A 99 -15.64 -17.10 -9.27
CA THR A 99 -16.69 -17.42 -10.25
C THR A 99 -16.83 -16.36 -11.32
N GLY A 100 -16.66 -15.07 -10.99
CA GLY A 100 -16.70 -13.98 -11.95
C GLY A 100 -15.38 -13.80 -12.70
N ASP A 101 -14.28 -13.72 -11.97
CA ASP A 101 -12.96 -13.35 -12.51
C ASP A 101 -12.36 -14.46 -13.39
N VAL A 102 -12.59 -15.73 -13.05
CA VAL A 102 -11.98 -16.88 -13.74
C VAL A 102 -12.97 -17.61 -14.63
N PHE A 103 -14.21 -17.87 -14.10
CA PHE A 103 -15.20 -18.67 -14.84
C PHE A 103 -16.19 -17.84 -15.64
N GLY A 104 -16.13 -16.50 -15.59
CA GLY A 104 -17.01 -15.62 -16.34
C GLY A 104 -18.49 -15.79 -15.95
N SER A 105 -18.77 -16.04 -14.67
CA SER A 105 -20.14 -16.21 -14.16
C SER A 105 -20.97 -14.97 -14.45
N LYS A 106 -22.19 -15.16 -14.98
CA LYS A 106 -23.16 -14.10 -15.24
C LYS A 106 -23.96 -13.70 -14.01
N ARG A 107 -23.68 -14.29 -12.82
CA ARG A 107 -24.33 -13.93 -11.55
C ARG A 107 -23.74 -12.66 -10.92
N CYS A 108 -22.62 -12.19 -11.43
CA CYS A 108 -21.98 -10.94 -11.01
C CYS A 108 -21.24 -10.30 -12.19
N ASP A 109 -20.81 -9.08 -12.01
CA ASP A 109 -20.04 -8.28 -12.96
C ASP A 109 -18.53 -8.19 -12.62
N CYS A 110 -18.04 -9.03 -11.68
CA CYS A 110 -16.66 -8.97 -11.19
C CYS A 110 -15.63 -9.16 -12.30
N GLY A 111 -15.79 -10.19 -13.15
CA GLY A 111 -14.90 -10.42 -14.29
C GLY A 111 -14.84 -9.23 -15.24
N PRO A 112 -15.96 -8.75 -15.80
CA PRO A 112 -16.00 -7.55 -16.62
C PRO A 112 -15.40 -6.31 -15.93
N GLN A 113 -15.58 -6.14 -14.62
CA GLN A 113 -14.96 -5.05 -13.86
C GLN A 113 -13.43 -5.17 -13.80
N LEU A 114 -12.91 -6.38 -13.61
CA LEU A 114 -11.46 -6.62 -13.60
C LEU A 114 -10.84 -6.35 -14.97
N GLU A 115 -11.46 -6.85 -16.05
CA GLU A 115 -11.03 -6.59 -17.43
C GLU A 115 -11.05 -5.10 -17.77
N ALA A 116 -12.14 -4.40 -17.40
CA ALA A 116 -12.27 -2.96 -17.60
C ALA A 116 -11.20 -2.18 -16.82
N ALA A 117 -10.87 -2.60 -15.58
CA ALA A 117 -9.84 -1.99 -14.77
C ALA A 117 -8.44 -2.17 -15.40
N GLN A 118 -8.08 -3.37 -15.85
CA GLN A 118 -6.82 -3.63 -16.55
C GLN A 118 -6.70 -2.77 -17.81
N SER A 119 -7.74 -2.75 -18.63
CA SER A 119 -7.78 -1.93 -19.84
C SER A 119 -7.69 -0.43 -19.53
N ALA A 120 -8.34 0.05 -18.47
CA ALA A 120 -8.31 1.45 -18.07
C ALA A 120 -6.91 1.87 -17.59
N VAL A 121 -6.26 1.05 -16.79
CA VAL A 121 -4.90 1.29 -16.27
C VAL A 121 -3.89 1.37 -17.42
N VAL A 122 -3.98 0.45 -18.40
CA VAL A 122 -3.11 0.46 -19.56
C VAL A 122 -3.33 1.73 -20.42
N ARG A 123 -4.58 2.13 -20.65
CA ARG A 123 -4.88 3.38 -21.39
C ARG A 123 -4.45 4.64 -20.64
N ALA A 124 -4.42 4.62 -19.32
CA ALA A 124 -3.94 5.73 -18.50
C ALA A 124 -2.40 5.78 -18.42
N GLU A 125 -1.70 4.82 -19.05
CA GLU A 125 -0.24 4.69 -19.09
C GLU A 125 0.43 4.48 -17.72
N ALA A 126 -0.30 4.71 -16.60
CA ALA A 126 0.19 4.47 -15.24
C ALA A 126 -0.95 4.10 -14.30
N GLY A 127 -0.77 3.03 -13.51
CA GLY A 127 -1.74 2.67 -12.49
C GLY A 127 -1.46 1.37 -11.77
N VAL A 128 -2.30 1.11 -10.77
CA VAL A 128 -2.18 -0.03 -9.85
C VAL A 128 -3.53 -0.71 -9.69
N ILE A 129 -3.55 -2.03 -9.81
CA ILE A 129 -4.70 -2.85 -9.44
C ILE A 129 -4.29 -3.70 -8.24
N VAL A 130 -4.90 -3.49 -7.09
CA VAL A 130 -4.71 -4.35 -5.91
C VAL A 130 -5.81 -5.39 -5.91
N TYR A 131 -5.44 -6.65 -6.16
CA TYR A 131 -6.32 -7.79 -6.11
C TYR A 131 -6.27 -8.42 -4.71
N VAL A 132 -7.36 -8.29 -3.98
CA VAL A 132 -7.45 -8.71 -2.58
C VAL A 132 -8.05 -10.10 -2.52
N ARG A 133 -7.26 -11.08 -2.10
CA ARG A 133 -7.70 -12.46 -1.88
C ARG A 133 -8.40 -12.61 -0.53
N GLY A 134 -9.21 -13.66 -0.40
CA GLY A 134 -10.02 -13.90 0.80
C GLY A 134 -11.34 -13.10 0.85
N HIS A 135 -11.66 -12.35 -0.21
CA HIS A 135 -12.90 -11.57 -0.31
C HIS A 135 -14.03 -12.30 -1.04
N GLU A 136 -13.84 -13.58 -1.38
CA GLU A 136 -14.84 -14.41 -2.06
C GLU A 136 -16.17 -14.37 -1.34
N GLY A 137 -17.26 -14.14 -2.10
CA GLY A 137 -18.60 -14.03 -1.52
C GLY A 137 -18.76 -12.90 -0.49
N ARG A 138 -18.06 -11.78 -0.66
CA ARG A 138 -17.96 -10.71 0.35
C ARG A 138 -17.32 -11.15 1.66
N GLY A 139 -16.33 -12.08 1.57
CA GLY A 139 -15.59 -12.56 2.72
C GLY A 139 -16.17 -13.78 3.43
N ILE A 140 -17.30 -14.34 2.96
CA ILE A 140 -17.87 -15.57 3.52
C ILE A 140 -17.21 -16.86 2.98
N GLY A 141 -16.45 -16.73 1.90
CA GLY A 141 -15.76 -17.84 1.26
C GLY A 141 -16.55 -18.47 0.10
N LEU A 142 -15.84 -19.30 -0.69
CA LEU A 142 -16.37 -19.87 -1.93
C LEU A 142 -17.54 -20.83 -1.70
N VAL A 143 -17.42 -21.72 -0.71
CA VAL A 143 -18.45 -22.75 -0.46
C VAL A 143 -19.75 -22.11 -0.01
N ASP A 144 -19.69 -21.15 0.91
CA ASP A 144 -20.87 -20.48 1.42
C ASP A 144 -21.50 -19.55 0.37
N LYS A 145 -20.68 -18.95 -0.50
CA LYS A 145 -21.19 -18.26 -1.69
C LYS A 145 -21.98 -19.19 -2.61
N LEU A 146 -21.51 -20.42 -2.84
CA LEU A 146 -22.23 -21.38 -3.67
C LEU A 146 -23.52 -21.88 -2.98
N ARG A 147 -23.52 -22.00 -1.65
CA ARG A 147 -24.75 -22.26 -0.88
C ARG A 147 -25.76 -21.12 -1.01
N ALA A 148 -25.29 -19.87 -0.90
CA ALA A 148 -26.14 -18.70 -1.13
C ALA A 148 -26.72 -18.68 -2.56
N TYR A 149 -25.95 -19.08 -3.57
CA TYR A 149 -26.46 -19.24 -4.94
C TYR A 149 -27.55 -20.28 -5.05
N ALA A 150 -27.42 -21.42 -4.37
CA ALA A 150 -28.45 -22.45 -4.35
C ALA A 150 -29.75 -21.96 -3.65
N ALA A 151 -29.62 -21.19 -2.57
CA ALA A 151 -30.77 -20.55 -1.91
C ALA A 151 -31.46 -19.51 -2.81
N GLN A 152 -30.69 -18.72 -3.55
CA GLN A 152 -31.21 -17.77 -4.53
C GLN A 152 -32.01 -18.48 -5.67
N ASP A 153 -31.50 -19.63 -6.15
CA ASP A 153 -32.20 -20.43 -7.16
C ASP A 153 -33.55 -20.98 -6.61
N ALA A 154 -33.66 -21.11 -5.28
CA ALA A 154 -34.89 -21.47 -4.59
C ALA A 154 -35.80 -20.27 -4.28
N GLY A 155 -35.39 -19.03 -4.64
CA GLY A 155 -36.22 -17.82 -4.54
C GLY A 155 -35.83 -16.83 -3.43
N ALA A 156 -34.79 -17.10 -2.64
CA ALA A 156 -34.28 -16.12 -1.67
C ALA A 156 -33.57 -14.96 -2.36
N ASP A 157 -33.59 -13.74 -1.79
CA ASP A 157 -32.69 -12.68 -2.23
C ASP A 157 -31.28 -12.85 -1.64
N THR A 158 -30.34 -12.01 -2.09
CA THR A 158 -28.92 -12.14 -1.67
C THR A 158 -28.74 -11.90 -0.17
N VAL A 159 -29.49 -10.99 0.43
CA VAL A 159 -29.37 -10.64 1.85
C VAL A 159 -30.05 -11.71 2.69
N ASP A 160 -31.24 -12.16 2.27
CA ASP A 160 -31.98 -13.23 2.94
C ASP A 160 -31.23 -14.54 2.89
N ALA A 161 -30.62 -14.91 1.74
CA ALA A 161 -29.82 -16.11 1.60
C ALA A 161 -28.62 -16.15 2.57
N ASN A 162 -27.93 -15.03 2.77
CA ASN A 162 -26.85 -14.96 3.75
C ASN A 162 -27.36 -15.00 5.19
N SER A 163 -28.47 -14.31 5.48
CA SER A 163 -29.07 -14.26 6.81
C SER A 163 -29.59 -15.61 7.25
N GLU A 164 -30.25 -16.36 6.35
CA GLU A 164 -30.76 -17.73 6.59
C GLU A 164 -29.61 -18.71 6.90
N LEU A 165 -28.43 -18.47 6.29
CA LEU A 165 -27.20 -19.25 6.57
C LEU A 165 -26.47 -18.78 7.83
N GLY A 166 -26.95 -17.75 8.54
CA GLY A 166 -26.29 -17.18 9.71
C GLY A 166 -24.98 -16.47 9.38
N LEU A 167 -24.79 -16.03 8.13
CA LEU A 167 -23.58 -15.40 7.62
C LEU A 167 -23.70 -13.88 7.62
N PRO A 168 -22.58 -13.14 7.78
CA PRO A 168 -22.60 -11.69 7.64
C PRO A 168 -22.90 -11.27 6.20
N VAL A 169 -23.55 -10.14 6.03
CA VAL A 169 -23.84 -9.56 4.71
C VAL A 169 -22.58 -9.13 3.98
N ASP A 170 -21.60 -8.61 4.73
CA ASP A 170 -20.27 -8.24 4.23
C ASP A 170 -19.23 -8.40 5.35
N ALA A 171 -18.25 -9.29 5.13
CA ALA A 171 -17.15 -9.58 6.05
C ALA A 171 -15.78 -9.17 5.46
N ARG A 172 -15.76 -8.39 4.39
CA ARG A 172 -14.50 -7.97 3.76
C ARG A 172 -13.73 -7.01 4.65
N ASP A 173 -12.42 -7.26 4.76
CA ASP A 173 -11.47 -6.37 5.43
C ASP A 173 -10.47 -5.80 4.41
N TYR A 174 -10.55 -4.51 4.18
CA TYR A 174 -9.67 -3.81 3.23
C TYR A 174 -8.32 -3.36 3.84
N THR A 175 -8.01 -3.78 5.06
CA THR A 175 -6.75 -3.42 5.73
C THR A 175 -5.54 -3.78 4.89
N HIS A 176 -5.51 -4.98 4.30
CA HIS A 176 -4.40 -5.42 3.46
C HIS A 176 -4.24 -4.57 2.20
N ALA A 177 -5.35 -4.23 1.54
CA ALA A 177 -5.32 -3.34 0.37
C ALA A 177 -4.79 -1.94 0.73
N ALA A 178 -5.24 -1.38 1.84
CA ALA A 178 -4.77 -0.09 2.33
C ALA A 178 -3.28 -0.13 2.67
N GLN A 179 -2.80 -1.21 3.26
CA GLN A 179 -1.38 -1.42 3.57
C GLN A 179 -0.51 -1.54 2.30
N VAL A 180 -0.98 -2.26 1.28
CA VAL A 180 -0.31 -2.36 -0.03
C VAL A 180 -0.19 -0.98 -0.67
N LEU A 181 -1.29 -0.23 -0.76
CA LEU A 181 -1.30 1.12 -1.34
C LEU A 181 -0.41 2.09 -0.54
N ARG A 182 -0.43 2.00 0.78
CA ARG A 182 0.48 2.78 1.65
C ARG A 182 1.94 2.45 1.40
N GLY A 183 2.26 1.19 1.05
CA GLY A 183 3.60 0.77 0.62
C GLY A 183 4.06 1.52 -0.63
N PHE A 184 3.22 1.58 -1.67
CA PHE A 184 3.51 2.35 -2.89
C PHE A 184 3.69 3.84 -2.60
N MET A 185 2.85 4.44 -1.77
CA MET A 185 2.98 5.85 -1.39
C MET A 185 4.30 6.14 -0.67
N ARG A 186 4.75 5.26 0.21
CA ARG A 186 6.06 5.41 0.89
C ARG A 186 7.22 5.28 -0.08
N ASP A 187 7.17 4.32 -0.99
CA ASP A 187 8.19 4.14 -2.02
C ASP A 187 8.25 5.36 -2.94
N TYR A 188 7.11 5.90 -3.35
CA TYR A 188 7.00 7.13 -4.11
C TYR A 188 7.67 8.32 -3.40
N VAL A 189 7.31 8.59 -2.15
CA VAL A 189 7.87 9.71 -1.38
C VAL A 189 9.39 9.56 -1.24
N ARG A 190 9.89 8.36 -0.97
CA ARG A 190 11.33 8.09 -0.88
C ARG A 190 12.04 8.39 -2.19
N GLN A 191 11.52 7.93 -3.32
CA GLN A 191 12.11 8.18 -4.65
C GLN A 191 12.17 9.68 -4.97
N GLN A 192 11.12 10.44 -4.65
CA GLN A 192 11.10 11.89 -4.82
C GLN A 192 12.16 12.58 -3.96
N GLN A 193 12.36 12.14 -2.73
CA GLN A 193 13.39 12.67 -1.84
C GLN A 193 14.80 12.36 -2.37
N GLU A 194 15.07 11.15 -2.80
CA GLU A 194 16.35 10.72 -3.38
C GLU A 194 16.65 11.51 -4.68
N ALA A 195 15.67 11.70 -5.56
CA ALA A 195 15.82 12.48 -6.78
C ALA A 195 16.14 13.96 -6.47
N ALA A 196 15.45 14.56 -5.49
CA ALA A 196 15.70 15.93 -5.06
C ALA A 196 17.09 16.11 -4.41
N GLU A 197 17.59 15.11 -3.70
CA GLU A 197 18.95 15.11 -3.15
C GLU A 197 20.02 15.00 -4.23
N GLN A 198 19.81 14.11 -5.22
CA GLN A 198 20.71 13.96 -6.36
C GLN A 198 20.80 15.25 -7.18
N GLN A 199 19.66 15.91 -7.41
CA GLN A 199 19.62 17.19 -8.12
C GLN A 199 20.40 18.27 -7.37
N ARG A 200 20.20 18.42 -6.06
CA ARG A 200 20.95 19.37 -5.21
C ARG A 200 22.45 19.10 -5.22
N CYS A 201 22.86 17.83 -5.15
CA CYS A 201 24.25 17.43 -5.22
C CYS A 201 24.86 17.74 -6.60
N GLY A 202 24.13 17.52 -7.68
CA GLY A 202 24.52 17.88 -9.04
C GLY A 202 24.72 19.38 -9.24
N GLU A 203 23.82 20.21 -8.72
CA GLU A 203 23.90 21.68 -8.78
C GLU A 203 25.09 22.20 -7.94
N ALA A 204 25.33 21.65 -6.76
CA ALA A 204 26.47 22.00 -5.91
C ALA A 204 27.80 21.70 -6.61
N ASN A 205 27.94 20.54 -7.25
CA ASN A 205 29.14 20.16 -8.00
C ASN A 205 29.37 21.05 -9.23
N GLN A 206 28.31 21.42 -9.95
CA GLN A 206 28.42 22.36 -11.07
C GLN A 206 28.83 23.76 -10.60
N GLY A 207 28.32 24.23 -9.45
CA GLY A 207 28.70 25.47 -8.81
C GLY A 207 30.19 25.51 -8.42
N ALA A 208 30.68 24.46 -7.80
CA ALA A 208 32.11 24.32 -7.43
C ALA A 208 33.03 24.33 -8.66
N GLY A 209 32.65 23.58 -9.71
CA GLY A 209 33.42 23.55 -10.96
C GLY A 209 33.43 24.89 -11.71
N ARG A 210 32.40 25.73 -11.59
CA ARG A 210 32.42 27.11 -12.14
C ARG A 210 33.33 28.04 -11.35
N GLN A 211 33.35 27.93 -10.02
CA GLN A 211 34.24 28.74 -9.16
C GLN A 211 35.69 28.40 -9.38
N ASP A 212 36.07 27.12 -9.52
CA ASP A 212 37.42 26.67 -9.82
C ASP A 212 37.90 27.17 -11.19
N ARG A 213 37.05 27.12 -12.22
CA ARG A 213 37.40 27.66 -13.55
C ARG A 213 37.60 29.17 -13.52
N GLN A 214 36.80 29.91 -12.76
CA GLN A 214 37.00 31.36 -12.58
C GLN A 214 38.28 31.68 -11.82
N GLN A 215 38.63 30.91 -10.79
CA GLN A 215 39.87 31.09 -10.06
C GLN A 215 41.12 30.77 -10.92
N LEU A 216 41.05 29.70 -11.71
CA LEU A 216 42.09 29.34 -12.68
C LEU A 216 42.26 30.41 -13.75
N GLY A 217 41.16 30.93 -14.28
CA GLY A 217 41.20 32.05 -15.23
C GLY A 217 41.84 33.31 -14.66
N ARG A 218 41.52 33.69 -13.41
CA ARG A 218 42.11 34.83 -12.72
C ARG A 218 43.63 34.63 -12.44
N ARG A 219 44.05 33.38 -12.10
CA ARG A 219 45.46 33.04 -11.91
C ARG A 219 46.25 33.15 -13.23
N ARG A 220 45.73 32.65 -14.36
CA ARG A 220 46.32 32.78 -15.69
C ARG A 220 46.50 34.26 -16.09
N HIS A 221 45.47 35.09 -15.99
CA HIS A 221 45.56 36.50 -16.28
C HIS A 221 46.56 37.25 -15.41
N ARG A 222 46.70 36.85 -14.15
CA ARG A 222 47.70 37.46 -13.25
C ARG A 222 49.11 37.07 -13.67
N THR A 223 49.37 35.83 -14.06
CA THR A 223 50.66 35.35 -14.52
C THR A 223 51.06 36.01 -15.84
N GLU A 224 50.16 36.10 -16.81
CA GLU A 224 50.39 36.80 -18.08
C GLU A 224 50.65 38.29 -17.88
N ARG A 225 50.02 38.92 -16.93
CA ARG A 225 50.27 40.34 -16.60
C ARG A 225 51.64 40.54 -15.97
N LEU A 226 52.07 39.65 -15.12
CA LEU A 226 53.41 39.68 -14.51
C LEU A 226 54.52 39.46 -15.56
N GLN A 227 54.35 38.55 -16.50
CA GLN A 227 55.28 38.30 -17.61
C GLN A 227 55.42 39.54 -18.55
N ARG A 228 54.29 40.22 -18.84
CA ARG A 228 54.32 41.46 -19.65
C ARG A 228 55.01 42.62 -18.95
N VAL A 229 54.95 42.71 -17.62
CA VAL A 229 55.66 43.73 -16.85
C VAL A 229 57.18 43.44 -16.83
N HIS A 230 57.56 42.17 -16.72
CA HIS A 230 59.01 41.77 -16.75
C HIS A 230 59.63 42.06 -18.12
N HIS A 231 58.95 41.73 -19.22
CA HIS A 231 59.45 42.03 -20.58
C HIS A 231 59.55 43.54 -20.92
N ARG A 232 58.83 44.39 -20.18
CA ARG A 232 58.96 45.87 -20.35
C ARG A 232 60.02 46.48 -19.51
N ALA A 233 60.58 45.76 -18.56
CA ALA A 233 61.70 46.28 -17.69
C ALA A 233 63.14 45.93 -18.19
N GLU A 234 63.20 45.00 -19.18
CA GLU A 234 64.47 44.55 -19.76
C GLU A 234 64.73 45.16 -21.19
N GLY A 235 63.91 46.04 -21.70
CA GLY A 235 64.07 46.78 -22.97
C GLY A 235 64.02 48.27 -22.76
#